data_4742133d045fdb926cc3f7f09c889d4e
#
_entry.id   4742133d045fdb926cc3f7f09c889d4e
#
_cell.length_a   1.000
_cell.length_b   1.000
_cell.length_c   1.000
_cell.angle_alpha   90.00
_cell.angle_beta   90.00
_cell.angle_gamma   90.00
#
_symmetry.space_group_name_H-M   'P 1'
#
loop_
_entity.id
_entity.type
_entity.pdbx_description
1 polymer ?
#
loop_
_entity_poly.entity_id
_entity_poly.type
_entity_poly.pdbx_seq_one_letter_code
_entity_poly.pdbx_strand_id
1 'polypeptide(L)'
;MKKYLLMMLAVVVMAGCQNQSSDKDNLKNGTHREKRNAQELLGQEYLKQAREYLADKEFEAARAEIDSMRNNCRRALTAREAGILLLDSINLAEAEHNLLLLDERMKTEKDSMTVLKERFDEMFLKAEFYRRKIEHDRSQSRQ
;
A
#
# COMPACT_ATOMS: atom_id res chain seq x y z
N MET A 1 -48.18 34.28 22.66
CA MET A 1 -48.12 34.24 21.20
C MET A 1 -46.90 33.42 20.75
N LYS A 2 -46.78 32.14 21.11
CA LYS A 2 -45.66 31.26 20.74
C LYS A 2 -46.09 29.83 20.36
N LYS A 3 -47.36 29.61 20.03
CA LYS A 3 -47.92 28.26 19.79
C LYS A 3 -48.36 27.97 18.35
N TYR A 4 -48.15 28.88 17.40
CA TYR A 4 -48.60 28.69 16.01
C TYR A 4 -47.48 28.60 14.96
N LEU A 5 -46.22 28.49 15.38
CA LEU A 5 -45.06 28.40 14.46
C LEU A 5 -44.63 26.96 14.13
N LEU A 6 -45.36 25.95 14.62
CA LEU A 6 -44.96 24.54 14.49
C LEU A 6 -45.91 23.69 13.60
N MET A 7 -46.81 24.35 12.85
CA MET A 7 -47.83 23.63 12.07
C MET A 7 -47.79 23.90 10.55
N MET A 8 -46.70 24.46 10.01
CA MET A 8 -46.58 24.77 8.57
C MET A 8 -45.33 24.11 7.90
N LEU A 9 -44.97 22.90 8.33
CA LEU A 9 -43.86 22.19 7.67
C LEU A 9 -44.20 20.73 7.37
N ALA A 10 -45.38 20.49 6.78
CA ALA A 10 -45.77 19.13 6.38
C ALA A 10 -46.72 19.16 5.18
N VAL A 11 -46.26 19.66 4.04
CA VAL A 11 -46.79 19.30 2.70
C VAL A 11 -45.80 19.75 1.64
N VAL A 12 -44.85 18.93 1.22
CA VAL A 12 -44.38 18.79 -0.16
C VAL A 12 -43.54 17.51 -0.23
N VAL A 13 -44.17 16.37 -0.29
CA VAL A 13 -43.54 15.13 -0.81
C VAL A 13 -44.63 14.34 -1.50
N MET A 14 -44.92 14.62 -2.74
CA MET A 14 -45.58 13.69 -3.68
C MET A 14 -45.53 14.30 -5.08
N ALA A 15 -44.47 14.11 -5.84
CA ALA A 15 -44.54 13.97 -7.29
C ALA A 15 -43.15 13.59 -7.85
N GLY A 16 -43.03 12.39 -8.37
CA GLY A 16 -41.83 12.04 -9.13
C GLY A 16 -41.50 10.56 -9.21
N CYS A 17 -42.52 9.71 -9.36
CA CYS A 17 -42.30 8.35 -9.87
C CYS A 17 -42.68 8.34 -11.34
N GLN A 18 -41.70 8.42 -12.24
CA GLN A 18 -41.89 7.89 -13.60
C GLN A 18 -40.53 7.67 -14.28
N ASN A 19 -40.40 6.47 -14.84
CA ASN A 19 -39.38 6.00 -15.76
C ASN A 19 -38.12 5.39 -15.18
N GLN A 20 -38.24 4.15 -14.73
CA GLN A 20 -37.11 3.31 -14.33
C GLN A 20 -37.18 1.97 -15.08
N SER A 21 -36.61 1.90 -16.29
CA SER A 21 -36.34 0.59 -16.90
C SER A 21 -35.10 0.55 -17.81
N SER A 22 -34.35 1.65 -18.02
CA SER A 22 -33.08 1.63 -18.78
C SER A 22 -31.83 1.94 -17.95
N ASP A 23 -31.96 2.44 -16.71
CA ASP A 23 -30.82 2.90 -15.92
C ASP A 23 -30.22 1.86 -14.99
N LYS A 24 -30.85 0.69 -14.82
CA LYS A 24 -30.34 -0.32 -13.85
C LYS A 24 -29.02 -0.96 -14.24
N ASP A 25 -28.74 -1.11 -15.53
CA ASP A 25 -27.49 -1.71 -16.00
C ASP A 25 -26.35 -0.68 -16.04
N ASN A 26 -26.64 0.60 -16.34
CA ASN A 26 -25.70 1.70 -16.23
C ASN A 26 -25.36 2.04 -14.77
N LEU A 27 -26.33 1.96 -13.85
CA LEU A 27 -26.11 2.21 -12.43
C LEU A 27 -25.24 1.12 -11.77
N LYS A 28 -25.39 -0.15 -12.18
CA LYS A 28 -24.52 -1.25 -11.73
C LYS A 28 -23.07 -1.07 -12.20
N ASN A 29 -22.84 -0.64 -13.41
CA ASN A 29 -21.51 -0.37 -13.95
C ASN A 29 -20.87 0.88 -13.30
N GLY A 30 -21.64 1.95 -13.04
CA GLY A 30 -21.20 3.13 -12.30
C GLY A 30 -20.74 2.80 -10.88
N THR A 31 -21.54 2.08 -10.12
CA THR A 31 -21.20 1.70 -8.74
C THR A 31 -19.98 0.78 -8.63
N HIS A 32 -19.74 -0.10 -9.61
CA HIS A 32 -18.53 -0.95 -9.63
C HIS A 32 -17.27 -0.16 -9.95
N ARG A 33 -17.33 0.78 -10.87
CA ARG A 33 -16.21 1.67 -11.24
C ARG A 33 -15.88 2.62 -10.11
N GLU A 34 -16.88 3.22 -9.47
CA GLU A 34 -16.69 4.10 -8.32
C GLU A 34 -16.06 3.39 -7.14
N LYS A 35 -16.53 2.18 -6.80
CA LYS A 35 -15.94 1.36 -5.74
C LYS A 35 -14.49 0.97 -6.04
N ARG A 36 -14.16 0.68 -7.31
CA ARG A 36 -12.79 0.40 -7.71
C ARG A 36 -11.91 1.65 -7.57
N ASN A 37 -12.38 2.80 -8.04
CA ASN A 37 -11.63 4.05 -7.92
C ASN A 37 -11.41 4.46 -6.46
N ALA A 38 -12.41 4.29 -5.60
CA ALA A 38 -12.27 4.54 -4.17
C ALA A 38 -11.23 3.62 -3.51
N GLN A 39 -11.21 2.34 -3.89
CA GLN A 39 -10.18 1.41 -3.39
C GLN A 39 -8.80 1.74 -3.94
N GLU A 40 -8.68 2.21 -5.18
CA GLU A 40 -7.42 2.64 -5.76
C GLU A 40 -6.84 3.85 -5.00
N LEU A 41 -7.67 4.87 -4.70
CA LEU A 41 -7.26 6.02 -3.90
C LEU A 41 -6.82 5.61 -2.49
N LEU A 42 -7.58 4.74 -1.83
CA LEU A 42 -7.21 4.21 -0.51
C LEU A 42 -5.91 3.40 -0.59
N GLY A 43 -5.73 2.61 -1.65
CA GLY A 43 -4.50 1.86 -1.89
C GLY A 43 -3.28 2.76 -2.05
N GLN A 44 -3.42 3.89 -2.74
CA GLN A 44 -2.35 4.88 -2.89
C GLN A 44 -1.99 5.54 -1.54
N GLU A 45 -2.95 5.75 -0.65
CA GLU A 45 -2.68 6.29 0.69
C GLU A 45 -1.85 5.32 1.53
N TYR A 46 -2.19 4.02 1.54
CA TYR A 46 -1.35 3.00 2.18
C TYR A 46 0.08 2.97 1.62
N LEU A 47 0.23 3.07 0.29
CA LEU A 47 1.56 3.11 -0.34
C LEU A 47 2.36 4.35 0.06
N LYS A 48 1.68 5.48 0.25
CA LYS A 48 2.32 6.71 0.73
C LYS A 48 2.85 6.51 2.15
N GLN A 49 2.04 6.01 3.06
CA GLN A 49 2.44 5.73 4.45
C GLN A 49 3.59 4.71 4.51
N ALA A 50 3.52 3.64 3.71
CA ALA A 50 4.61 2.67 3.61
C ALA A 50 5.93 3.30 3.16
N ARG A 51 5.90 4.28 2.24
CA ARG A 51 7.11 5.02 1.82
C ARG A 51 7.65 5.93 2.92
N GLU A 52 6.78 6.55 3.71
CA GLU A 52 7.17 7.37 4.86
C GLU A 52 7.88 6.50 5.90
N TYR A 53 7.29 5.38 6.30
CA TYR A 53 7.94 4.42 7.19
C TYR A 53 9.27 3.86 6.64
N LEU A 54 9.34 3.61 5.33
CA LEU A 54 10.60 3.19 4.69
C LEU A 54 11.69 4.26 4.81
N ALA A 55 11.35 5.53 4.62
CA ALA A 55 12.27 6.64 4.76
C ALA A 55 12.81 6.76 6.20
N ASP A 56 11.98 6.45 7.19
CA ASP A 56 12.33 6.43 8.61
C ASP A 56 13.01 5.12 9.05
N LYS A 57 13.23 4.17 8.12
CA LYS A 57 13.78 2.83 8.37
C LYS A 57 12.92 1.95 9.28
N GLU A 58 11.65 2.25 9.39
CA GLU A 58 10.66 1.45 10.11
C GLU A 58 10.13 0.33 9.20
N PHE A 59 10.99 -0.64 8.87
CA PHE A 59 10.73 -1.66 7.85
C PHE A 59 9.50 -2.52 8.14
N GLU A 60 9.26 -2.89 9.40
CA GLU A 60 8.09 -3.68 9.80
C GLU A 60 6.79 -2.88 9.66
N ALA A 61 6.79 -1.61 10.04
CA ALA A 61 5.63 -0.73 9.85
C ALA A 61 5.34 -0.53 8.35
N ALA A 62 6.37 -0.33 7.53
CA ALA A 62 6.23 -0.22 6.08
C ALA A 62 5.60 -1.49 5.46
N ARG A 63 5.99 -2.69 5.91
CA ARG A 63 5.37 -3.97 5.47
C ARG A 63 3.91 -4.08 5.92
N ALA A 64 3.61 -3.70 7.15
CA ALA A 64 2.26 -3.75 7.69
C ALA A 64 1.27 -2.89 6.88
N GLU A 65 1.70 -1.73 6.37
CA GLU A 65 0.90 -0.90 5.48
C GLU A 65 0.63 -1.59 4.13
N ILE A 66 1.62 -2.26 3.54
CA ILE A 66 1.44 -3.04 2.31
C ILE A 66 0.44 -4.19 2.53
N ASP A 67 0.51 -4.88 3.65
CA ASP A 67 -0.42 -5.97 3.97
C ASP A 67 -1.82 -5.44 4.25
N SER A 68 -1.96 -4.29 4.92
CA SER A 68 -3.23 -3.59 5.12
C SER A 68 -3.86 -3.20 3.78
N MET A 69 -3.08 -2.66 2.86
CA MET A 69 -3.53 -2.36 1.49
C MET A 69 -4.04 -3.63 0.78
N ARG A 70 -3.29 -4.74 0.83
CA ARG A 70 -3.66 -6.00 0.18
C ARG A 70 -5.00 -6.54 0.70
N ASN A 71 -5.24 -6.40 1.99
CA ASN A 71 -6.45 -6.89 2.65
C ASN A 71 -7.67 -5.99 2.38
N ASN A 72 -7.48 -4.67 2.41
CA ASN A 72 -8.56 -3.70 2.35
C ASN A 72 -8.86 -3.23 0.91
N CYS A 73 -7.88 -3.27 0.01
CA CYS A 73 -7.97 -2.72 -1.35
C CYS A 73 -7.85 -3.82 -2.42
N ARG A 74 -8.69 -4.86 -2.33
CA ARG A 74 -8.62 -6.04 -3.21
C ARG A 74 -8.81 -5.72 -4.70
N ARG A 75 -9.49 -4.62 -5.02
CA ARG A 75 -9.78 -4.19 -6.40
C ARG A 75 -8.84 -3.10 -6.91
N ALA A 76 -7.91 -2.63 -6.10
CA ALA A 76 -6.92 -1.61 -6.44
C ALA A 76 -5.74 -2.25 -7.19
N LEU A 77 -5.89 -2.54 -8.46
CA LEU A 77 -4.88 -3.28 -9.24
C LEU A 77 -3.57 -2.52 -9.32
N THR A 78 -3.62 -1.23 -9.67
CA THR A 78 -2.44 -0.38 -9.83
C THR A 78 -1.69 -0.21 -8.52
N ALA A 79 -2.42 0.05 -7.41
CA ALA A 79 -1.80 0.15 -6.09
C ALA A 79 -1.16 -1.18 -5.66
N ARG A 80 -1.79 -2.32 -5.97
CA ARG A 80 -1.25 -3.64 -5.64
C ARG A 80 0.01 -3.98 -6.41
N GLU A 81 0.10 -3.63 -7.69
CA GLU A 81 1.33 -3.77 -8.50
C GLU A 81 2.46 -2.90 -7.92
N ALA A 82 2.17 -1.62 -7.66
CA ALA A 82 3.13 -0.73 -7.02
C ALA A 82 3.56 -1.22 -5.63
N GLY A 83 2.65 -1.86 -4.89
CA GLY A 83 2.92 -2.48 -3.59
C GLY A 83 3.92 -3.65 -3.65
N ILE A 84 3.95 -4.40 -4.74
CA ILE A 84 4.95 -5.48 -4.94
C ILE A 84 6.34 -4.87 -5.04
N LEU A 85 6.52 -3.87 -5.92
CA LEU A 85 7.80 -3.18 -6.09
C LEU A 85 8.26 -2.45 -4.82
N LEU A 86 7.32 -1.86 -4.08
CA LEU A 86 7.63 -1.19 -2.82
C LEU A 86 8.06 -2.20 -1.75
N LEU A 87 7.42 -3.36 -1.66
CA LEU A 87 7.80 -4.42 -0.72
C LEU A 87 9.23 -4.92 -1.00
N ASP A 88 9.59 -5.13 -2.26
CA ASP A 88 10.96 -5.51 -2.64
C ASP A 88 11.97 -4.40 -2.27
N SER A 89 11.58 -3.14 -2.45
CA SER A 89 12.40 -1.98 -2.05
C SER A 89 12.60 -1.92 -0.52
N ILE A 90 11.56 -2.23 0.27
CA ILE A 90 11.65 -2.33 1.74
C ILE A 90 12.63 -3.44 2.12
N ASN A 91 12.50 -4.63 1.53
CA ASN A 91 13.37 -5.77 1.82
C ASN A 91 14.83 -5.51 1.43
N LEU A 92 15.06 -4.81 0.31
CA LEU A 92 16.40 -4.38 -0.10
C LEU A 92 17.00 -3.40 0.91
N ALA A 93 16.26 -2.35 1.26
CA ALA A 93 16.73 -1.33 2.19
C ALA A 93 17.06 -1.89 3.59
N GLU A 94 16.24 -2.84 4.06
CA GLU A 94 16.52 -3.55 5.32
C GLU A 94 17.79 -4.40 5.23
N ALA A 95 17.97 -5.16 4.13
CA ALA A 95 19.17 -5.98 3.94
C ALA A 95 20.43 -5.10 3.88
N GLU A 96 20.39 -3.96 3.18
CA GLU A 96 21.48 -2.99 3.12
C GLU A 96 21.76 -2.34 4.47
N HIS A 97 20.71 -1.99 5.24
CA HIS A 97 20.86 -1.47 6.60
C HIS A 97 21.54 -2.49 7.52
N ASN A 98 21.13 -3.75 7.47
CA ASN A 98 21.72 -4.82 8.25
C ASN A 98 23.19 -5.09 7.86
N LEU A 99 23.53 -4.98 6.57
CA LEU A 99 24.93 -5.06 6.12
C LEU A 99 25.81 -3.98 6.75
N LEU A 100 25.33 -2.74 6.80
CA LEU A 100 26.06 -1.65 7.45
C LEU A 100 26.30 -1.92 8.94
N LEU A 101 25.28 -2.41 9.65
CA LEU A 101 25.40 -2.75 11.07
C LEU A 101 26.38 -3.91 11.30
N LEU A 102 26.39 -4.91 10.41
CA LEU A 102 27.34 -6.03 10.51
C LEU A 102 28.79 -5.58 10.21
N ASP A 103 28.99 -4.72 9.21
CA ASP A 103 30.30 -4.16 8.90
C ASP A 103 30.89 -3.37 10.08
N GLU A 104 30.05 -2.56 10.77
CA GLU A 104 30.45 -1.83 11.97
C GLU A 104 30.86 -2.78 13.11
N ARG A 105 30.07 -3.85 13.33
CA ARG A 105 30.39 -4.86 14.33
C ARG A 105 31.69 -5.61 14.02
N MET A 106 31.91 -5.98 12.77
CA MET A 106 33.15 -6.65 12.34
C MET A 106 34.40 -5.79 12.57
N LYS A 107 34.27 -4.46 12.54
CA LYS A 107 35.36 -3.53 12.87
C LYS A 107 35.66 -3.45 14.36
N THR A 108 34.65 -3.68 15.20
CA THR A 108 34.76 -3.51 16.67
C THR A 108 35.01 -4.82 17.42
N GLU A 109 34.47 -5.93 16.94
CA GLU A 109 34.48 -7.23 17.63
C GLU A 109 35.45 -8.21 16.93
N LYS A 110 36.63 -8.47 17.53
CA LYS A 110 37.64 -9.40 16.97
C LYS A 110 37.33 -10.88 17.21
N ASP A 111 36.59 -11.20 18.25
CA ASP A 111 36.44 -12.60 18.73
C ASP A 111 35.31 -13.40 18.02
N SER A 112 34.46 -12.74 17.27
CA SER A 112 33.31 -13.37 16.56
C SER A 112 33.38 -13.24 15.04
N MET A 113 34.56 -13.01 14.51
CA MET A 113 34.75 -12.64 13.09
C MET A 113 34.17 -13.67 12.10
N THR A 114 34.25 -14.96 12.39
CA THR A 114 33.76 -16.02 11.50
C THR A 114 32.24 -15.98 11.37
N VAL A 115 31.53 -15.90 12.51
CA VAL A 115 30.06 -15.85 12.54
C VAL A 115 29.53 -14.57 11.93
N LEU A 116 30.20 -13.44 12.19
CA LEU A 116 29.84 -12.15 11.60
C LEU A 116 30.02 -12.15 10.09
N LYS A 117 31.10 -12.78 9.60
CA LYS A 117 31.37 -12.91 8.16
C LYS A 117 30.30 -13.77 7.48
N GLU A 118 29.91 -14.90 8.06
CA GLU A 118 28.83 -15.74 7.50
C GLU A 118 27.51 -14.96 7.40
N ARG A 119 27.14 -14.21 8.43
CA ARG A 119 25.95 -13.34 8.40
C ARG A 119 26.05 -12.21 7.39
N PHE A 120 27.23 -11.64 7.23
CA PHE A 120 27.47 -10.61 6.23
C PHE A 120 27.27 -11.18 4.81
N ASP A 121 27.84 -12.33 4.52
CA ASP A 121 27.70 -13.00 3.24
C ASP A 121 26.24 -13.34 2.93
N GLU A 122 25.47 -13.81 3.94
CA GLU A 122 24.02 -14.07 3.81
C GLU A 122 23.24 -12.79 3.48
N MET A 123 23.48 -11.71 4.22
CA MET A 123 22.79 -10.44 3.99
C MET A 123 23.17 -9.82 2.65
N PHE A 124 24.44 -9.97 2.24
CA PHE A 124 24.89 -9.52 0.93
C PHE A 124 24.15 -10.24 -0.21
N LEU A 125 24.04 -11.55 -0.14
CA LEU A 125 23.28 -12.33 -1.13
C LEU A 125 21.81 -11.95 -1.15
N LYS A 126 21.22 -11.67 0.00
CA LYS A 126 19.83 -11.21 0.11
C LYS A 126 19.64 -9.85 -0.56
N ALA A 127 20.54 -8.89 -0.32
CA ALA A 127 20.50 -7.58 -0.96
C ALA A 127 20.67 -7.68 -2.49
N GLU A 128 21.60 -8.50 -2.97
CA GLU A 128 21.81 -8.75 -4.40
C GLU A 128 20.59 -9.41 -5.07
N PHE A 129 19.90 -10.32 -4.36
CA PHE A 129 18.69 -10.93 -4.87
C PHE A 129 17.58 -9.89 -5.06
N TYR A 130 17.31 -9.04 -4.06
CA TYR A 130 16.26 -8.03 -4.19
C TYR A 130 16.61 -6.95 -5.22
N ARG A 131 17.87 -6.56 -5.34
CA ARG A 131 18.31 -5.62 -6.37
C ARG A 131 18.00 -6.15 -7.77
N ARG A 132 18.38 -7.40 -8.06
CA ARG A 132 18.08 -8.06 -9.35
C ARG A 132 16.58 -8.26 -9.57
N LYS A 133 15.83 -8.60 -8.51
CA LYS A 133 14.38 -8.75 -8.58
C LYS A 133 13.70 -7.44 -8.96
N ILE A 134 14.05 -6.33 -8.33
CA ILE A 134 13.52 -4.99 -8.64
C ILE A 134 13.82 -4.61 -10.09
N GLU A 135 15.03 -4.85 -10.57
CA GLU A 135 15.42 -4.57 -11.97
C GLU A 135 14.57 -5.38 -12.95
N HIS A 136 14.41 -6.68 -12.69
CA HIS A 136 13.57 -7.55 -13.48
C HIS A 136 12.12 -7.07 -13.53
N ASP A 137 11.49 -6.82 -12.37
CA ASP A 137 10.09 -6.43 -12.27
C ASP A 137 9.82 -5.06 -12.92
N ARG A 138 10.78 -4.12 -12.79
CA ARG A 138 10.73 -2.84 -13.52
C ARG A 138 10.82 -3.01 -15.04
N SER A 139 11.59 -3.98 -15.53
CA SER A 139 11.70 -4.25 -16.96
C SER A 139 10.40 -4.83 -17.52
N GLN A 140 9.71 -5.67 -16.79
CA GLN A 140 8.41 -6.23 -17.16
C GLN A 140 7.30 -5.19 -17.20
N SER A 141 7.30 -4.24 -16.24
CA SER A 141 6.28 -3.18 -16.17
C SER A 141 6.37 -2.15 -17.30
N ARG A 142 7.44 -2.17 -18.12
CA ARG A 142 7.66 -1.27 -19.27
C ARG A 142 7.24 -1.88 -20.61
N GLN A 143 6.87 -3.14 -20.64
CA GLN A 143 6.36 -3.86 -21.83
C GLN A 143 4.84 -3.84 -21.88
#